data_ac68103d3789c22f76d32998d2287d71
#
_entry.id   ac68103d3789c22f76d32998d2287d71
#
_cell.length_a   1.000
_cell.length_b   1.000
_cell.length_c   1.000
_cell.angle_alpha   90.00
_cell.angle_beta   90.00
_cell.angle_gamma   90.00
#
_symmetry.space_group_name_H-M   'P 1'
#
loop_
_entity.id
_entity.type
_entity.pdbx_description
1 polymer ?
#
loop_
_entity_poly.entity_id
_entity_poly.type
_entity_poly.pdbx_seq_one_letter_code
_entity_poly.pdbx_strand_id
1 'polypeptide(L)'
;MSANNFEFQGLQTTAIHAGEKPDSTTRASSPNIVMSSSFVTDADTPFSAENLQGQTTFFYTREGNPTVQQLEQKLAALEGAEACVAFGSGMAAISALMFHQLKSGDH
;
A
#
# COMPACT_ATOMS: atom_id res chain seq x y z
N MET A 1 7.50 -17.91 -0.33
CA MET A 1 7.65 -17.75 -1.80
C MET A 1 8.36 -16.45 -2.05
N SER A 2 9.52 -16.50 -2.70
CA SER A 2 10.39 -15.35 -2.93
C SER A 2 9.62 -14.24 -3.67
N ALA A 3 9.62 -13.04 -3.10
CA ALA A 3 9.22 -11.85 -3.85
C ALA A 3 10.12 -11.77 -5.09
N ASN A 4 9.54 -11.85 -6.27
CA ASN A 4 10.25 -11.56 -7.50
C ASN A 4 10.72 -10.12 -7.42
N ASN A 5 11.97 -9.91 -7.04
CA ASN A 5 12.66 -8.65 -7.21
C ASN A 5 12.87 -8.46 -8.71
N PHE A 6 11.87 -7.93 -9.40
CA PHE A 6 12.10 -7.31 -10.69
C PHE A 6 12.86 -6.02 -10.40
N GLU A 7 14.18 -6.05 -10.57
CA GLU A 7 14.98 -4.84 -10.69
C GLU A 7 14.58 -4.17 -12.00
N PHE A 8 13.66 -3.23 -11.92
CA PHE A 8 13.31 -2.39 -13.06
C PHE A 8 14.47 -1.47 -13.38
N GLN A 9 15.10 -1.67 -14.52
CA GLN A 9 16.17 -0.82 -14.98
C GLN A 9 15.59 0.46 -15.59
N GLY A 10 15.63 1.54 -14.81
CA GLY A 10 15.26 2.90 -15.21
C GLY A 10 13.96 3.42 -14.60
N LEU A 11 13.99 4.72 -14.30
CA LEU A 11 12.90 5.44 -13.65
C LEU A 11 11.56 5.30 -14.37
N GLN A 12 11.56 5.37 -15.70
CA GLN A 12 10.34 5.27 -16.49
C GLN A 12 9.68 3.90 -16.38
N THR A 13 10.46 2.82 -16.44
CA THR A 13 9.96 1.46 -16.28
C THR A 13 9.42 1.24 -14.88
N THR A 14 10.11 1.73 -13.87
CA THR A 14 9.65 1.70 -12.47
C THR A 14 8.34 2.45 -12.30
N ALA A 15 8.22 3.65 -12.87
CA ALA A 15 7.00 4.46 -12.78
C ALA A 15 5.77 3.77 -13.39
N ILE A 16 5.97 2.93 -14.42
CA ILE A 16 4.88 2.19 -15.07
C ILE A 16 4.55 0.91 -14.31
N HIS A 17 5.56 0.11 -13.94
CA HIS A 17 5.35 -1.28 -13.54
C HIS A 17 5.49 -1.56 -12.03
N ALA A 18 6.14 -0.70 -11.25
CA ALA A 18 6.31 -0.95 -9.82
C ALA A 18 4.95 -1.03 -9.11
N GLY A 19 4.82 -2.00 -8.20
CA GLY A 19 3.60 -2.25 -7.44
C GLY A 19 2.46 -2.90 -8.25
N GLU A 20 2.63 -3.13 -9.54
CA GLU A 20 1.61 -3.73 -10.41
C GLU A 20 1.88 -5.21 -10.65
N LYS A 21 0.79 -5.98 -10.64
CA LYS A 21 0.79 -7.40 -11.03
C LYS A 21 -0.43 -7.65 -11.90
N PRO A 22 -0.32 -8.50 -12.92
CA PRO A 22 -1.49 -8.94 -13.68
C PRO A 22 -2.53 -9.56 -12.74
N ASP A 23 -3.80 -9.24 -12.98
CA ASP A 23 -4.91 -9.84 -12.21
C ASP A 23 -4.90 -11.35 -12.35
N SER A 24 -4.96 -12.08 -11.21
CA SER A 24 -4.83 -13.53 -11.19
C SER A 24 -6.02 -14.24 -11.83
N THR A 25 -7.17 -13.61 -11.88
CA THR A 25 -8.42 -14.18 -12.39
C THR A 25 -8.64 -13.86 -13.85
N THR A 26 -8.56 -12.57 -14.20
CA THR A 26 -8.83 -12.09 -15.56
C THR A 26 -7.59 -12.07 -16.45
N ARG A 27 -6.40 -12.15 -15.87
CA ARG A 27 -5.10 -11.99 -16.53
C ARG A 27 -4.92 -10.60 -17.17
N ALA A 28 -5.73 -9.63 -16.73
CA ALA A 28 -5.57 -8.25 -17.17
C ALA A 28 -4.19 -7.72 -16.78
N SER A 29 -3.53 -7.05 -17.73
CA SER A 29 -2.20 -6.45 -17.50
C SER A 29 -2.27 -5.15 -16.69
N SER A 30 -3.40 -4.45 -16.77
CA SER A 30 -3.65 -3.26 -15.96
C SER A 30 -4.27 -3.66 -14.62
N PRO A 31 -3.87 -3.03 -13.52
CA PRO A 31 -4.44 -3.32 -12.22
C PRO A 31 -5.92 -2.92 -12.14
N ASN A 32 -6.70 -3.71 -11.42
CA ASN A 32 -8.11 -3.43 -11.17
C ASN A 32 -8.27 -2.24 -10.21
N ILE A 33 -9.27 -1.40 -10.48
CA ILE A 33 -9.68 -0.36 -9.52
C ILE A 33 -10.70 -0.98 -8.56
N VAL A 34 -10.31 -1.09 -7.30
CA VAL A 34 -11.15 -1.69 -6.25
C VAL A 34 -11.91 -0.60 -5.51
N MET A 35 -13.22 -0.50 -5.79
CA MET A 35 -14.12 0.51 -5.24
C MET A 35 -14.81 0.05 -3.94
N SER A 36 -14.53 -1.17 -3.46
CA SER A 36 -15.15 -1.70 -2.26
C SER A 36 -14.63 -1.02 -1.00
N SER A 37 -15.51 -0.70 -0.06
CA SER A 37 -15.14 -0.23 1.27
C SER A 37 -14.94 -1.38 2.26
N SER A 38 -15.59 -2.52 2.04
CA SER A 38 -15.53 -3.71 2.90
C SER A 38 -15.14 -4.93 2.07
N PHE A 39 -14.46 -5.88 2.70
CA PHE A 39 -13.97 -7.09 2.05
C PHE A 39 -14.49 -8.32 2.80
N VAL A 40 -14.79 -9.38 2.06
CA VAL A 40 -15.16 -10.67 2.64
C VAL A 40 -13.90 -11.34 3.19
N THR A 41 -13.97 -11.80 4.42
CA THR A 41 -12.90 -12.50 5.11
C THR A 41 -13.37 -13.86 5.57
N ASP A 42 -12.46 -14.81 5.68
CA ASP A 42 -12.77 -16.10 6.28
C ASP A 42 -13.01 -15.96 7.78
N ALA A 43 -13.90 -16.80 8.34
CA ALA A 43 -14.29 -16.73 9.75
C ALA A 43 -13.11 -16.87 10.73
N ASP A 44 -12.07 -17.58 10.31
CA ASP A 44 -10.87 -17.83 11.10
C ASP A 44 -9.76 -16.76 10.91
N THR A 45 -10.01 -15.75 10.08
CA THR A 45 -9.03 -14.68 9.85
C THR A 45 -8.97 -13.75 11.07
N PRO A 46 -7.89 -13.72 11.84
CA PRO A 46 -7.79 -12.86 13.01
C PRO A 46 -7.76 -11.40 12.57
N PHE A 47 -8.72 -10.63 13.05
CA PHE A 47 -8.69 -9.18 12.91
C PHE A 47 -7.83 -8.59 14.03
N SER A 48 -6.61 -8.20 13.69
CA SER A 48 -5.72 -7.49 14.61
C SER A 48 -4.99 -6.37 13.86
N ALA A 49 -4.99 -5.18 14.44
CA ALA A 49 -4.21 -4.06 13.92
C ALA A 49 -2.69 -4.36 13.88
N GLU A 50 -2.22 -5.26 14.73
CA GLU A 50 -0.83 -5.71 14.78
C GLU A 50 -0.43 -6.56 13.56
N ASN A 51 -1.42 -7.18 12.91
CA ASN A 51 -1.20 -8.04 11.75
C ASN A 51 -1.40 -7.34 10.40
N LEU A 52 -1.62 -6.03 10.39
CA LEU A 52 -1.85 -5.27 9.14
C LEU A 52 -0.57 -5.08 8.31
N GLN A 53 0.61 -5.22 8.91
CA GLN A 53 1.87 -5.10 8.19
C GLN A 53 2.16 -6.39 7.39
N GLY A 54 2.11 -6.25 6.07
CA GLY A 54 2.42 -7.35 5.14
C GLY A 54 1.25 -8.28 4.81
N GLN A 55 0.04 -7.98 5.23
CA GLN A 55 -1.13 -8.80 4.91
C GLN A 55 -1.56 -8.65 3.46
N THR A 56 -1.91 -9.80 2.88
CA THR A 56 -2.62 -9.89 1.59
C THR A 56 -4.14 -9.82 1.74
N THR A 57 -4.64 -9.75 2.98
CA THR A 57 -6.06 -9.77 3.31
C THR A 57 -6.52 -8.36 3.69
N PHE A 58 -7.50 -7.86 2.99
CA PHE A 58 -8.14 -6.59 3.27
C PHE A 58 -9.42 -6.83 4.06
N PHE A 59 -9.77 -5.91 4.96
CA PHE A 59 -11.00 -5.95 5.77
C PHE A 59 -11.88 -4.74 5.45
N TYR A 60 -11.29 -3.58 5.55
CA TYR A 60 -11.97 -2.32 5.31
C TYR A 60 -11.00 -1.30 4.71
N THR A 61 -11.49 -0.48 3.78
CA THR A 61 -10.66 0.48 3.01
C THR A 61 -9.89 1.47 3.87
N ARG A 62 -10.35 1.79 5.09
CA ARG A 62 -9.62 2.68 6.00
C ARG A 62 -8.30 2.05 6.48
N GLU A 63 -8.25 0.74 6.66
CA GLU A 63 -7.04 0.01 7.06
C GLU A 63 -6.17 -0.36 5.85
N GLY A 64 -6.79 -0.53 4.68
CA GLY A 64 -6.09 -0.86 3.44
C GLY A 64 -7.04 -1.12 2.29
N ASN A 65 -6.58 -0.80 1.09
CA ASN A 65 -7.29 -1.04 -0.15
C ASN A 65 -6.27 -1.44 -1.23
N PRO A 66 -6.55 -2.44 -2.07
CA PRO A 66 -5.62 -2.89 -3.10
C PRO A 66 -5.13 -1.78 -4.03
N THR A 67 -6.00 -0.85 -4.42
CA THR A 67 -5.66 0.27 -5.29
C THR A 67 -4.74 1.27 -4.60
N VAL A 68 -5.00 1.59 -3.33
CA VAL A 68 -4.14 2.47 -2.53
C VAL A 68 -2.78 1.81 -2.29
N GLN A 69 -2.77 0.53 -1.96
CA GLN A 69 -1.53 -0.22 -1.76
C GLN A 69 -0.63 -0.23 -3.01
N GLN A 70 -1.21 -0.33 -4.20
CA GLN A 70 -0.43 -0.24 -5.44
C GLN A 70 0.24 1.12 -5.61
N LEU A 71 -0.46 2.21 -5.29
CA LEU A 71 0.10 3.56 -5.30
C LEU A 71 1.26 3.67 -4.31
N GLU A 72 1.07 3.19 -3.08
CA GLU A 72 2.09 3.22 -2.03
C GLU A 72 3.35 2.44 -2.43
N GLN A 73 3.18 1.23 -2.96
CA GLN A 73 4.29 0.40 -3.45
C GLN A 73 5.04 1.07 -4.61
N LYS A 74 4.31 1.70 -5.53
CA LYS A 74 4.89 2.41 -6.68
C LYS A 74 5.71 3.62 -6.22
N LEU A 75 5.16 4.44 -5.33
CA LEU A 75 5.86 5.61 -4.79
C LEU A 75 7.07 5.20 -3.96
N ALA A 76 6.97 4.20 -3.11
CA ALA A 76 8.11 3.68 -2.36
C ALA A 76 9.25 3.24 -3.31
N ALA A 77 8.93 2.51 -4.38
CA ALA A 77 9.92 2.08 -5.35
C ALA A 77 10.57 3.24 -6.11
N LEU A 78 9.80 4.28 -6.46
CA LEU A 78 10.30 5.47 -7.16
C LEU A 78 11.23 6.31 -6.29
N GLU A 79 10.92 6.45 -5.00
CA GLU A 79 11.70 7.21 -4.03
C GLU A 79 12.84 6.39 -3.41
N GLY A 80 12.95 5.09 -3.72
CA GLY A 80 13.92 4.19 -3.09
C GLY A 80 13.67 4.03 -1.58
N ALA A 81 12.42 4.19 -1.15
CA ALA A 81 12.00 4.08 0.24
C ALA A 81 11.59 2.64 0.59
N GLU A 82 11.70 2.28 1.86
CA GLU A 82 11.26 0.99 2.39
C GLU A 82 9.74 0.84 2.32
N ALA A 83 9.00 1.92 2.58
CA ALA A 83 7.54 1.95 2.55
C ALA A 83 7.03 3.36 2.22
N CYS A 84 5.76 3.43 1.81
CA CYS A 84 5.02 4.66 1.61
C CYS A 84 3.63 4.50 2.22
N VAL A 85 3.08 5.58 2.77
CA VAL A 85 1.70 5.64 3.26
C VAL A 85 0.99 6.80 2.60
N ALA A 86 -0.14 6.52 1.97
CA ALA A 86 -0.95 7.52 1.29
C ALA A 86 -2.02 8.11 2.23
N PHE A 87 -2.23 9.41 2.13
CA PHE A 87 -3.23 10.15 2.90
C PHE A 87 -4.17 10.90 1.97
N GLY A 88 -5.38 11.18 2.44
CA GLY A 88 -6.38 11.93 1.68
C GLY A 88 -6.04 13.41 1.44
N SER A 89 -5.02 13.94 2.12
CA SER A 89 -4.51 15.29 1.91
C SER A 89 -3.07 15.43 2.40
N GLY A 90 -2.34 16.41 1.86
CA GLY A 90 -0.99 16.71 2.32
C GLY A 90 -0.93 17.13 3.78
N MET A 91 -1.95 17.85 4.27
CA MET A 91 -2.03 18.22 5.69
C MET A 91 -2.21 16.99 6.59
N ALA A 92 -2.98 16.00 6.16
CA ALA A 92 -3.11 14.74 6.90
C ALA A 92 -1.78 14.00 7.00
N ALA A 93 -1.00 13.95 5.91
CA ALA A 93 0.33 13.34 5.90
C ALA A 93 1.31 14.07 6.86
N ILE A 94 1.35 15.40 6.80
CA ILE A 94 2.19 16.22 7.69
C ILE A 94 1.78 16.02 9.15
N SER A 95 0.48 16.07 9.45
CA SER A 95 -0.03 15.89 10.81
C SER A 95 0.28 14.51 11.36
N ALA A 96 0.12 13.45 10.56
CA ALA A 96 0.46 12.09 10.97
C ALA A 96 1.95 11.96 11.30
N LEU A 97 2.83 12.54 10.47
CA LEU A 97 4.26 12.57 10.73
C LEU A 97 4.59 13.30 12.05
N MET A 98 4.00 14.49 12.27
CA MET A 98 4.23 15.27 13.48
C MET A 98 3.75 14.54 14.72
N PHE A 99 2.55 13.96 14.72
CA PHE A 99 2.03 13.19 15.85
C PHE A 99 2.83 11.93 16.15
N HIS A 100 3.43 11.32 15.13
CA HIS A 100 4.29 10.15 15.33
C HIS A 100 5.66 10.52 15.92
N GLN A 101 6.25 11.62 15.48
CA GLN A 101 7.63 11.99 15.82
C GLN A 101 7.74 12.88 17.06
N LEU A 102 6.74 13.73 17.31
CA LEU A 102 6.82 14.75 18.34
C LEU A 102 6.04 14.37 19.61
N LYS A 103 6.58 14.78 20.73
CA LYS A 103 5.94 14.69 22.06
C LYS A 103 5.71 16.09 22.62
N SER A 104 4.82 16.20 23.60
CA SER A 104 4.60 17.47 24.32
C SER A 104 5.91 18.00 24.89
N GLY A 105 6.29 19.22 24.51
CA GLY A 105 7.53 19.88 24.91
C GLY A 105 8.68 19.83 23.91
N ASP A 106 8.54 19.10 22.81
CA ASP A 106 9.50 19.13 21.70
C ASP A 106 9.39 20.43 20.91
N HIS A 107 10.51 20.91 20.40
CA HIS A 107 10.63 22.13 19.59
C HIS A 107 11.76 22.04 18.57
#